data_1807f7d350c01e497dfba089446ff638
#
_entry.id   1807f7d350c01e497dfba089446ff638
#
_cell.length_a   1.000
_cell.length_b   1.000
_cell.length_c   1.000
_cell.angle_alpha   90.00
_cell.angle_beta   90.00
_cell.angle_gamma   90.00
#
_symmetry.space_group_name_H-M   'P 1'
#
loop_
_entity.id
_entity.type
_entity.pdbx_description
1 polymer ?
#
loop_
_entity_poly.entity_id
_entity_poly.type
_entity_poly.pdbx_seq_one_letter_code
_entity_poly.pdbx_strand_id
1 'polypeptide(L)'
;VITALSRELNLPDEQVRGRVEKYSSIERIKANVDKETGDRIRALELAGVKIDEDYKRSYPYGSLASKVLGFTGGDNQGIIGLEVRYDSYLQGQNGTILTLTDARGIELADAGEERVEPVPGADLRVSLDYNIQLYTEQAAKKVREEKQAAYVSILVMNPQNGEIYANVNVPEFDLNNPYDLTAYLADTGQDAAALAG
;
A
#
# COMPACT_ATOMS: atom_id res chain seq x y z
N VAL A 1 -20.64 -8.13 -18.55
CA VAL A 1 -19.73 -8.13 -17.41
C VAL A 1 -18.38 -7.53 -17.82
N ILE A 2 -17.62 -8.15 -18.75
CA ILE A 2 -16.26 -7.74 -19.12
C ILE A 2 -16.19 -6.26 -19.49
N THR A 3 -16.94 -5.80 -20.48
CA THR A 3 -16.94 -4.39 -20.94
C THR A 3 -17.32 -3.40 -19.83
N ALA A 4 -18.26 -3.77 -18.93
CA ALA A 4 -18.65 -2.93 -17.82
C ALA A 4 -17.51 -2.80 -16.80
N LEU A 5 -16.88 -3.92 -16.41
CA LEU A 5 -15.73 -3.90 -15.49
C LEU A 5 -14.53 -3.19 -16.08
N SER A 6 -14.22 -3.39 -17.36
CA SER A 6 -13.13 -2.70 -18.07
C SER A 6 -13.29 -1.18 -18.00
N ARG A 7 -14.50 -0.71 -18.26
CA ARG A 7 -14.82 0.73 -18.21
C ARG A 7 -14.71 1.29 -16.79
N GLU A 8 -15.36 0.66 -15.81
CA GLU A 8 -15.36 1.18 -14.43
C GLU A 8 -13.99 1.09 -13.76
N LEU A 9 -13.21 0.06 -14.05
CA LEU A 9 -11.89 -0.17 -13.47
C LEU A 9 -10.75 0.45 -14.27
N ASN A 10 -11.05 1.02 -15.44
CA ASN A 10 -10.06 1.53 -16.39
C ASN A 10 -8.97 0.51 -16.72
N LEU A 11 -9.40 -0.69 -17.10
CA LEU A 11 -8.54 -1.81 -17.49
C LEU A 11 -8.83 -2.21 -18.94
N PRO A 12 -7.83 -2.73 -19.68
CA PRO A 12 -8.05 -3.30 -21.01
C PRO A 12 -9.01 -4.49 -20.97
N ASP A 13 -9.94 -4.56 -21.92
CA ASP A 13 -10.92 -5.65 -22.04
C ASP A 13 -10.27 -7.04 -22.03
N GLU A 14 -9.13 -7.18 -22.70
CA GLU A 14 -8.39 -8.42 -22.77
C GLU A 14 -7.85 -8.89 -21.39
N GLN A 15 -7.40 -7.95 -20.58
CA GLN A 15 -6.94 -8.24 -19.21
C GLN A 15 -8.09 -8.71 -18.32
N VAL A 16 -9.24 -8.04 -18.40
CA VAL A 16 -10.45 -8.43 -17.64
C VAL A 16 -10.96 -9.77 -18.13
N ARG A 17 -11.00 -9.98 -19.46
CA ARG A 17 -11.42 -11.24 -20.07
C ARG A 17 -10.58 -12.40 -19.59
N GLY A 18 -9.25 -12.29 -19.64
CA GLY A 18 -8.32 -13.34 -19.21
C GLY A 18 -8.49 -13.77 -17.75
N ARG A 19 -9.03 -12.88 -16.89
CA ARG A 19 -9.36 -13.23 -15.49
C ARG A 19 -10.78 -13.81 -15.35
N VAL A 20 -11.77 -13.23 -16.03
CA VAL A 20 -13.18 -13.67 -15.97
C VAL A 20 -13.38 -15.05 -16.60
N GLU A 21 -12.67 -15.35 -17.69
CA GLU A 21 -12.78 -16.63 -18.40
C GLU A 21 -11.90 -17.73 -17.79
N LYS A 22 -11.10 -17.42 -16.77
CA LYS A 22 -10.28 -18.41 -16.09
C LYS A 22 -11.17 -19.38 -15.31
N TYR A 23 -10.90 -20.67 -15.44
CA TYR A 23 -11.59 -21.70 -14.69
C TYR A 23 -11.11 -21.71 -13.23
N SER A 24 -11.77 -20.92 -12.40
CA SER A 24 -11.48 -20.77 -10.98
C SER A 24 -12.75 -20.43 -10.22
N SER A 25 -12.86 -20.81 -8.96
CA SER A 25 -14.00 -20.47 -8.09
C SER A 25 -14.08 -18.95 -7.82
N ILE A 26 -12.94 -18.29 -7.66
CA ILE A 26 -12.83 -16.84 -7.43
C ILE A 26 -11.55 -16.33 -8.09
N GLU A 27 -11.66 -15.23 -8.86
CA GLU A 27 -10.53 -14.51 -9.42
C GLU A 27 -10.62 -13.03 -9.06
N ARG A 28 -9.55 -12.52 -8.44
CA ARG A 28 -9.45 -11.09 -8.12
C ARG A 28 -9.15 -10.28 -9.39
N ILE A 29 -10.07 -9.45 -9.82
CA ILE A 29 -9.93 -8.60 -11.00
C ILE A 29 -9.01 -7.40 -10.70
N LYS A 30 -9.28 -6.69 -9.60
CA LYS A 30 -8.50 -5.53 -9.16
C LYS A 30 -8.59 -5.38 -7.64
N ALA A 31 -7.46 -5.07 -7.00
CA ALA A 31 -7.41 -4.66 -5.61
C ALA A 31 -7.33 -3.12 -5.50
N ASN A 32 -7.51 -2.59 -4.30
CA ASN A 32 -7.39 -1.16 -3.99
C ASN A 32 -8.29 -0.26 -4.87
N VAL A 33 -9.51 -0.73 -5.16
CA VAL A 33 -10.52 0.07 -5.85
C VAL A 33 -11.10 1.08 -4.86
N ASP A 34 -11.23 2.34 -5.28
CA ASP A 34 -11.85 3.36 -4.43
C ASP A 34 -13.34 3.05 -4.18
N LYS A 35 -13.84 3.55 -3.05
CA LYS A 35 -15.22 3.28 -2.60
C LYS A 35 -16.25 3.69 -3.66
N GLU A 36 -16.07 4.84 -4.29
CA GLU A 36 -17.01 5.37 -5.27
C GLU A 36 -17.12 4.45 -6.50
N THR A 37 -15.98 3.99 -7.01
CA THR A 37 -15.93 3.01 -8.11
C THR A 37 -16.53 1.66 -7.68
N GLY A 38 -16.24 1.20 -6.46
CA GLY A 38 -16.86 -0.01 -5.91
C GLY A 38 -18.38 0.09 -5.83
N ASP A 39 -18.91 1.21 -5.35
CA ASP A 39 -20.35 1.44 -5.25
C ASP A 39 -21.02 1.52 -6.64
N ARG A 40 -20.35 2.14 -7.64
CA ARG A 40 -20.84 2.13 -9.04
C ARG A 40 -20.92 0.72 -9.61
N ILE A 41 -19.89 -0.11 -9.39
CA ILE A 41 -19.88 -1.49 -9.87
C ILE A 41 -20.97 -2.31 -9.15
N ARG A 42 -21.16 -2.11 -7.84
CA ARG A 42 -22.21 -2.77 -7.07
C ARG A 42 -23.59 -2.42 -7.61
N ALA A 43 -23.82 -1.16 -7.98
CA ALA A 43 -25.10 -0.70 -8.56
C ALA A 43 -25.38 -1.29 -9.95
N LEU A 44 -24.38 -1.84 -10.64
CA LEU A 44 -24.59 -2.53 -11.92
C LEU A 44 -25.14 -3.96 -11.77
N GLU A 45 -25.19 -4.50 -10.55
CA GLU A 45 -25.72 -5.84 -10.23
C GLU A 45 -25.22 -6.94 -11.19
N LEU A 46 -23.91 -6.91 -11.50
CA LEU A 46 -23.31 -7.81 -12.48
C LEU A 46 -23.25 -9.24 -11.91
N ALA A 47 -23.87 -10.18 -12.62
CA ALA A 47 -23.87 -11.59 -12.21
C ALA A 47 -22.44 -12.14 -12.07
N GLY A 48 -22.16 -12.78 -10.93
CA GLY A 48 -20.86 -13.38 -10.62
C GLY A 48 -19.78 -12.39 -10.21
N VAL A 49 -20.12 -11.10 -10.03
CA VAL A 49 -19.18 -10.09 -9.53
C VAL A 49 -19.44 -9.86 -8.05
N LYS A 50 -18.43 -10.12 -7.21
CA LYS A 50 -18.43 -9.79 -5.78
C LYS A 50 -17.51 -8.60 -5.54
N ILE A 51 -17.89 -7.73 -4.58
CA ILE A 51 -17.11 -6.59 -4.14
C ILE A 51 -16.95 -6.73 -2.63
N ASP A 52 -15.72 -6.98 -2.25
CA ASP A 52 -15.34 -7.09 -0.84
C ASP A 52 -14.66 -5.78 -0.37
N GLU A 53 -14.73 -5.54 0.93
CA GLU A 53 -14.00 -4.45 1.55
C GLU A 53 -12.51 -4.79 1.60
N ASP A 54 -11.70 -3.80 1.21
CA ASP A 54 -10.24 -3.90 1.24
C ASP A 54 -9.68 -2.67 1.98
N TYR A 55 -8.50 -2.81 2.57
CA TYR A 55 -7.84 -1.76 3.30
C TYR A 55 -6.62 -1.30 2.51
N LYS A 56 -6.47 0.01 2.36
CA LYS A 56 -5.30 0.61 1.76
C LYS A 56 -4.57 1.48 2.77
N ARG A 57 -3.26 1.28 2.89
CA ARG A 57 -2.41 2.21 3.63
C ARG A 57 -2.43 3.58 2.98
N SER A 58 -2.58 4.61 3.79
CA SER A 58 -2.49 6.01 3.39
C SER A 58 -1.46 6.71 4.26
N TYR A 59 -0.61 7.50 3.63
CA TYR A 59 0.47 8.25 4.30
C TYR A 59 0.18 9.75 4.17
N PRO A 60 -0.53 10.35 5.15
CA PRO A 60 -1.04 11.72 5.04
C PRO A 60 0.06 12.77 4.84
N TYR A 61 1.27 12.47 5.27
CA TYR A 61 2.42 13.37 5.19
C TYR A 61 3.36 13.09 4.00
N GLY A 62 2.92 12.27 3.06
CA GLY A 62 3.65 11.98 1.82
C GLY A 62 5.05 11.43 2.06
N SER A 63 6.08 12.24 1.88
CA SER A 63 7.48 11.82 2.00
C SER A 63 8.08 11.90 3.40
N LEU A 64 7.34 12.44 4.40
CA LEU A 64 7.88 12.63 5.75
C LEU A 64 8.31 11.29 6.38
N ALA A 65 9.57 11.22 6.82
CA ALA A 65 10.18 10.04 7.41
C ALA A 65 10.08 8.78 6.53
N SER A 66 10.04 8.92 5.20
CA SER A 66 9.74 7.84 4.26
C SER A 66 10.61 6.59 4.45
N LYS A 67 11.90 6.76 4.65
CA LYS A 67 12.84 5.65 4.85
C LYS A 67 12.75 4.99 6.22
N VAL A 68 12.12 5.65 7.19
CA VAL A 68 11.89 5.10 8.54
C VAL A 68 10.55 4.38 8.58
N LEU A 69 9.47 5.05 8.17
CA LEU A 69 8.13 4.48 8.18
C LEU A 69 8.04 3.30 7.21
N GLY A 70 8.53 3.49 5.99
CA GLY A 70 8.36 2.51 4.93
C GLY A 70 6.96 2.50 4.36
N PHE A 71 6.68 1.54 3.51
CA PHE A 71 5.39 1.40 2.84
C PHE A 71 4.97 -0.07 2.70
N THR A 72 3.69 -0.25 2.38
CA THR A 72 3.11 -1.57 2.13
C THR A 72 2.94 -1.83 0.63
N GLY A 73 3.03 -3.09 0.23
CA GLY A 73 2.75 -3.56 -1.12
C GLY A 73 1.26 -3.68 -1.42
N GLY A 74 0.96 -4.24 -2.59
CA GLY A 74 -0.41 -4.39 -3.09
C GLY A 74 -1.31 -5.30 -2.25
N ASP A 75 -0.73 -6.21 -1.48
CA ASP A 75 -1.44 -7.12 -0.56
C ASP A 75 -1.33 -6.64 0.91
N ASN A 76 -1.10 -5.34 1.11
CA ASN A 76 -0.92 -4.69 2.41
C ASN A 76 0.23 -5.22 3.27
N GLN A 77 1.14 -6.02 2.70
CA GLN A 77 2.35 -6.48 3.37
C GLN A 77 3.39 -5.37 3.45
N GLY A 78 4.08 -5.24 4.56
CA GLY A 78 5.18 -4.29 4.71
C GLY A 78 6.36 -4.63 3.79
N ILE A 79 6.89 -3.63 3.08
CA ILE A 79 8.01 -3.81 2.13
C ILE A 79 9.32 -3.34 2.74
N ILE A 80 9.34 -2.15 3.34
CA ILE A 80 10.52 -1.58 4.00
C ILE A 80 10.14 -0.89 5.31
N GLY A 81 11.14 -0.46 6.08
CA GLY A 81 10.99 0.37 7.26
C GLY A 81 10.25 -0.29 8.41
N LEU A 82 9.50 0.50 9.17
CA LEU A 82 8.68 0.03 10.27
C LEU A 82 7.51 -0.84 9.79
N GLU A 83 6.98 -0.57 8.59
CA GLU A 83 5.91 -1.38 8.01
C GLU A 83 6.33 -2.85 7.87
N VAL A 84 7.52 -3.14 7.33
CA VAL A 84 8.00 -4.52 7.24
C VAL A 84 8.44 -5.08 8.59
N ARG A 85 9.03 -4.25 9.45
CA ARG A 85 9.55 -4.71 10.75
C ARG A 85 8.45 -5.16 11.71
N TYR A 86 7.30 -4.51 11.64
CA TYR A 86 6.13 -4.77 12.49
C TYR A 86 4.94 -5.31 11.71
N ASP A 87 5.16 -5.83 10.51
CA ASP A 87 4.12 -6.33 9.61
C ASP A 87 3.17 -7.33 10.31
N SER A 88 3.69 -8.29 11.05
CA SER A 88 2.90 -9.28 11.78
C SER A 88 1.97 -8.71 12.85
N TYR A 89 2.24 -7.50 13.33
CA TYR A 89 1.38 -6.78 14.28
C TYR A 89 0.40 -5.85 13.58
N LEU A 90 0.82 -5.26 12.47
CA LEU A 90 0.05 -4.24 11.74
C LEU A 90 -0.99 -4.85 10.80
N GLN A 91 -0.73 -6.03 10.24
CA GLN A 91 -1.62 -6.67 9.26
C GLN A 91 -2.91 -7.24 9.88
N GLY A 92 -2.90 -7.64 11.16
CA GLY A 92 -4.01 -8.35 11.76
C GLY A 92 -4.19 -9.76 11.20
N GLN A 93 -5.42 -10.26 11.20
CA GLN A 93 -5.78 -11.58 10.67
C GLN A 93 -6.91 -11.44 9.65
N ASN A 94 -6.70 -11.99 8.49
CA ASN A 94 -7.72 -12.01 7.45
C ASN A 94 -8.94 -12.83 7.87
N GLY A 95 -10.14 -12.34 7.60
CA GLY A 95 -11.36 -13.11 7.70
C GLY A 95 -11.40 -14.23 6.66
N THR A 96 -12.27 -15.19 6.89
CA THR A 96 -12.48 -16.32 5.96
C THR A 96 -13.96 -16.46 5.69
N ILE A 97 -14.32 -16.61 4.42
CA ILE A 97 -15.68 -16.96 4.00
C ILE A 97 -15.64 -18.42 3.53
N LEU A 98 -16.36 -19.29 4.23
CA LEU A 98 -16.52 -20.67 3.86
C LEU A 98 -17.85 -20.82 3.12
N THR A 99 -17.80 -21.21 1.84
CA THR A 99 -18.98 -21.51 1.02
C THR A 99 -18.97 -22.97 0.62
N LEU A 100 -20.13 -23.61 0.61
CA LEU A 100 -20.25 -24.96 0.06
C LEU A 100 -20.33 -24.87 -1.47
N THR A 101 -19.47 -25.62 -2.13
CA THR A 101 -19.44 -25.71 -3.59
C THR A 101 -19.81 -27.10 -4.06
N ASP A 102 -20.32 -27.21 -5.27
CA ASP A 102 -20.53 -28.50 -5.94
C ASP A 102 -19.17 -29.12 -6.37
N ALA A 103 -19.21 -30.32 -6.92
CA ALA A 103 -18.03 -31.01 -7.42
C ALA A 103 -17.28 -30.28 -8.55
N ARG A 104 -17.85 -29.24 -9.11
CA ARG A 104 -17.28 -28.36 -10.15
C ARG A 104 -16.73 -27.06 -9.58
N GLY A 105 -16.82 -26.85 -8.25
CA GLY A 105 -16.39 -25.61 -7.61
C GLY A 105 -17.37 -24.44 -7.72
N ILE A 106 -18.64 -24.71 -8.12
CA ILE A 106 -19.69 -23.70 -8.21
C ILE A 106 -20.38 -23.60 -6.85
N GLU A 107 -20.54 -22.38 -6.35
CA GLU A 107 -21.20 -22.09 -5.08
C GLU A 107 -22.69 -22.52 -5.12
N LEU A 108 -23.12 -23.23 -4.08
CA LEU A 108 -24.51 -23.68 -3.93
C LEU A 108 -25.34 -22.51 -3.37
N ALA A 109 -26.28 -22.01 -4.13
CA ALA A 109 -27.11 -20.84 -3.82
C ALA A 109 -27.86 -20.91 -2.47
N ASP A 110 -28.18 -22.12 -1.98
CA ASP A 110 -28.94 -22.34 -0.74
C ASP A 110 -28.06 -22.84 0.43
N ALA A 111 -26.75 -22.87 0.28
CA ALA A 111 -25.88 -23.57 1.23
C ALA A 111 -25.41 -22.72 2.43
N GLY A 112 -25.81 -21.51 2.55
CA GLY A 112 -25.35 -20.61 3.63
C GLY A 112 -23.84 -20.32 3.58
N GLU A 113 -23.47 -19.12 3.93
CA GLU A 113 -22.05 -18.71 4.10
C GLU A 113 -21.70 -18.76 5.59
N GLU A 114 -20.62 -19.43 5.94
CA GLU A 114 -20.01 -19.30 7.26
C GLU A 114 -18.90 -18.25 7.16
N ARG A 115 -19.05 -17.16 7.90
CA ARG A 115 -18.12 -16.02 7.88
C ARG A 115 -17.34 -15.95 9.18
N VAL A 116 -16.02 -16.00 9.07
CA VAL A 116 -15.12 -15.65 10.16
C VAL A 116 -14.66 -14.22 9.94
N GLU A 117 -15.04 -13.32 10.85
CA GLU A 117 -14.71 -11.90 10.74
C GLU A 117 -13.20 -11.66 10.84
N PRO A 118 -12.65 -10.68 10.11
CA PRO A 118 -11.24 -10.31 10.20
C PRO A 118 -10.92 -9.69 11.56
N VAL A 119 -9.72 -9.93 12.06
CA VAL A 119 -9.20 -9.28 13.26
C VAL A 119 -8.30 -8.11 12.83
N PRO A 120 -8.62 -6.86 13.20
CA PRO A 120 -7.81 -5.71 12.82
C PRO A 120 -6.40 -5.81 13.41
N GLY A 121 -5.43 -5.24 12.70
CA GLY A 121 -4.06 -5.12 13.20
C GLY A 121 -3.94 -4.15 14.39
N ALA A 122 -2.81 -4.20 15.05
CA ALA A 122 -2.49 -3.30 16.16
C ALA A 122 -1.97 -1.94 15.65
N ASP A 123 -2.10 -0.92 16.48
CA ASP A 123 -1.49 0.38 16.25
C ASP A 123 -0.02 0.38 16.71
N LEU A 124 0.86 0.97 15.92
CA LEU A 124 2.24 1.20 16.28
C LEU A 124 2.45 2.68 16.64
N ARG A 125 2.76 2.97 17.91
CA ARG A 125 3.15 4.31 18.36
C ARG A 125 4.67 4.42 18.38
N VAL A 126 5.19 5.44 17.69
CA VAL A 126 6.63 5.74 17.63
C VAL A 126 6.96 7.01 18.40
N SER A 127 8.24 7.20 18.76
CA SER A 127 8.73 8.39 19.47
C SER A 127 9.04 9.56 18.53
N LEU A 128 8.93 9.39 17.21
CA LEU A 128 9.15 10.47 16.26
C LEU A 128 8.20 11.63 16.52
N ASP A 129 8.76 12.83 16.68
CA ASP A 129 7.99 14.07 16.77
C ASP A 129 7.83 14.69 15.39
N TYR A 130 6.59 14.96 15.01
CA TYR A 130 6.25 15.49 13.69
C TYR A 130 7.00 16.80 13.38
N ASN A 131 7.02 17.75 14.33
CA ASN A 131 7.64 19.05 14.09
C ASN A 131 9.16 18.94 14.01
N ILE A 132 9.76 18.16 14.93
CA ILE A 132 11.21 17.96 14.94
C ILE A 132 11.65 17.24 13.65
N GLN A 133 10.92 16.22 13.23
CA GLN A 133 11.17 15.50 11.97
C GLN A 133 11.10 16.47 10.78
N LEU A 134 10.00 17.25 10.67
CA LEU A 134 9.78 18.18 9.57
C LEU A 134 10.90 19.25 9.47
N TYR A 135 11.21 19.90 10.57
CA TYR A 135 12.28 20.93 10.58
C TYR A 135 13.66 20.34 10.29
N THR A 136 13.92 19.14 10.80
CA THR A 136 15.18 18.42 10.53
C THR A 136 15.30 18.03 9.06
N GLU A 137 14.21 17.60 8.42
CA GLU A 137 14.18 17.32 6.98
C GLU A 137 14.44 18.57 6.14
N GLN A 138 13.81 19.69 6.48
CA GLN A 138 14.07 20.97 5.81
C GLN A 138 15.54 21.39 5.94
N ALA A 139 16.11 21.25 7.13
CA ALA A 139 17.53 21.53 7.35
C ALA A 139 18.44 20.59 6.54
N ALA A 140 18.12 19.29 6.50
CA ALA A 140 18.87 18.31 5.73
C ALA A 140 18.82 18.59 4.21
N LYS A 141 17.65 18.93 3.66
CA LYS A 141 17.47 19.33 2.25
C LYS A 141 18.32 20.56 1.92
N LYS A 142 18.27 21.59 2.77
CA LYS A 142 19.08 22.80 2.60
C LYS A 142 20.58 22.51 2.60
N VAL A 143 21.06 21.71 3.56
CA VAL A 143 22.48 21.32 3.64
C VAL A 143 22.88 20.51 2.41
N ARG A 144 22.01 19.58 1.95
CA ARG A 144 22.28 18.78 0.76
C ARG A 144 22.46 19.65 -0.49
N GLU A 145 21.59 20.64 -0.68
CA GLU A 145 21.66 21.59 -1.80
C GLU A 145 22.90 22.48 -1.70
N GLU A 146 23.17 23.11 -0.54
CA GLU A 146 24.28 24.02 -0.34
C GLU A 146 25.65 23.33 -0.47
N LYS A 147 25.75 22.08 -0.05
CA LYS A 147 26.99 21.30 -0.07
C LYS A 147 27.10 20.36 -1.26
N GLN A 148 26.09 20.30 -2.13
CA GLN A 148 26.02 19.37 -3.26
C GLN A 148 26.29 17.92 -2.81
N ALA A 149 25.74 17.55 -1.64
CA ALA A 149 25.94 16.23 -1.07
C ALA A 149 25.00 15.21 -1.75
N ALA A 150 25.49 14.00 -1.99
CA ALA A 150 24.67 12.93 -2.55
C ALA A 150 23.52 12.54 -1.61
N TYR A 151 23.80 12.50 -0.31
CA TYR A 151 22.82 12.25 0.75
C TYR A 151 23.20 12.99 2.04
N VAL A 152 22.20 13.22 2.89
CA VAL A 152 22.38 13.74 4.25
C VAL A 152 21.53 12.92 5.21
N SER A 153 22.12 12.48 6.30
CA SER A 153 21.42 11.79 7.40
C SER A 153 21.56 12.60 8.68
N ILE A 154 20.44 12.80 9.39
CA ILE A 154 20.40 13.48 10.68
C ILE A 154 19.56 12.65 11.65
N LEU A 155 20.12 12.40 12.82
CA LEU A 155 19.44 11.75 13.93
C LEU A 155 19.30 12.72 15.10
N VAL A 156 18.08 12.93 15.60
CA VAL A 156 17.79 13.71 16.80
C VAL A 156 17.27 12.77 17.88
N MET A 157 18.00 12.70 18.98
CA MET A 157 17.72 11.75 20.06
C MET A 157 17.78 12.44 21.42
N ASN A 158 16.91 12.02 22.33
CA ASN A 158 17.00 12.37 23.74
C ASN A 158 18.10 11.52 24.41
N PRO A 159 19.20 12.11 24.89
CA PRO A 159 20.30 11.33 25.46
C PRO A 159 19.97 10.73 26.84
N GLN A 160 18.90 11.17 27.50
CA GLN A 160 18.52 10.69 28.83
C GLN A 160 17.78 9.35 28.79
N ASN A 161 16.98 9.12 27.76
CA ASN A 161 16.13 7.93 27.66
C ASN A 161 16.28 7.17 26.33
N GLY A 162 17.05 7.71 25.36
CA GLY A 162 17.26 7.08 24.06
C GLY A 162 16.14 7.22 23.05
N GLU A 163 15.08 7.99 23.35
CA GLU A 163 14.00 8.26 22.40
C GLU A 163 14.50 9.01 21.17
N ILE A 164 14.14 8.53 19.99
CA ILE A 164 14.46 9.16 18.72
C ILE A 164 13.30 10.07 18.33
N TYR A 165 13.57 11.38 18.27
CA TYR A 165 12.58 12.39 17.88
C TYR A 165 12.57 12.69 16.39
N ALA A 166 13.70 12.52 15.72
CA ALA A 166 13.79 12.58 14.26
C ALA A 166 14.87 11.64 13.74
N ASN A 167 14.59 11.01 12.60
CA ASN A 167 15.54 10.22 11.84
C ASN A 167 15.34 10.54 10.36
N VAL A 168 16.19 11.38 9.84
CA VAL A 168 16.10 11.96 8.51
C VAL A 168 17.16 11.37 7.59
N ASN A 169 16.76 11.02 6.38
CA ASN A 169 17.66 10.53 5.34
C ASN A 169 17.20 11.07 3.98
N VAL A 170 17.76 12.19 3.55
CA VAL A 170 17.46 12.80 2.25
C VAL A 170 18.41 12.31 1.16
N PRO A 171 17.97 12.13 -0.10
CA PRO A 171 16.64 12.39 -0.62
C PRO A 171 15.60 11.37 -0.14
N GLU A 172 14.36 11.82 -0.08
CA GLU A 172 13.18 11.05 0.33
C GLU A 172 12.36 10.65 -0.90
N PHE A 173 11.33 9.82 -0.71
CA PHE A 173 10.37 9.43 -1.75
C PHE A 173 8.94 9.51 -1.21
N ASP A 174 7.94 9.59 -2.09
CA ASP A 174 6.53 9.62 -1.68
C ASP A 174 6.06 8.21 -1.29
N LEU A 175 5.64 8.05 -0.03
CA LEU A 175 5.12 6.80 0.51
C LEU A 175 3.81 6.34 -0.14
N ASN A 176 3.01 7.27 -0.69
CA ASN A 176 1.78 6.94 -1.39
C ASN A 176 2.04 6.46 -2.83
N ASN A 177 3.22 6.79 -3.39
CA ASN A 177 3.64 6.36 -4.73
C ASN A 177 5.11 5.92 -4.74
N PRO A 178 5.48 4.89 -3.96
CA PRO A 178 6.86 4.54 -3.67
C PRO A 178 7.64 3.99 -4.87
N TYR A 179 6.94 3.57 -5.93
CA TYR A 179 7.55 3.06 -7.16
C TYR A 179 7.73 4.13 -8.24
N ASP A 180 7.21 5.34 -8.03
CA ASP A 180 7.51 6.48 -8.89
C ASP A 180 8.84 7.11 -8.47
N LEU A 181 9.90 6.68 -9.09
CA LEU A 181 11.25 7.18 -8.84
C LEU A 181 11.59 8.43 -9.65
N THR A 182 10.67 8.99 -10.43
CA THR A 182 10.93 10.13 -11.33
C THR A 182 11.51 11.32 -10.57
N ALA A 183 10.89 11.71 -9.46
CA ALA A 183 11.37 12.82 -8.63
C ALA A 183 12.70 12.48 -7.95
N TYR A 184 12.87 11.26 -7.48
CA TYR A 184 14.11 10.79 -6.85
C TYR A 184 15.28 10.77 -7.85
N LEU A 185 15.08 10.28 -9.05
CA LEU A 185 16.08 10.23 -10.11
C LEU A 185 16.49 11.63 -10.57
N ALA A 186 15.50 12.54 -10.74
CA ALA A 186 15.76 13.93 -11.08
C ALA A 186 16.60 14.63 -10.00
N ASP A 187 16.33 14.36 -8.74
CA ASP A 187 17.01 14.96 -7.60
C ASP A 187 18.43 14.38 -7.35
N THR A 188 18.63 13.09 -7.62
CA THR A 188 19.93 12.42 -7.42
C THR A 188 20.83 12.43 -8.66
N GLY A 189 20.31 12.79 -9.84
CA GLY A 189 21.03 12.70 -11.11
C GLY A 189 21.38 11.25 -11.53
N GLN A 190 20.73 10.25 -10.92
CA GLN A 190 20.94 8.84 -11.26
C GLN A 190 20.11 8.45 -12.48
N ASP A 191 20.62 7.54 -13.28
CA ASP A 191 19.87 6.97 -14.41
C ASP A 191 19.02 5.78 -13.92
N ALA A 192 17.76 5.70 -14.38
CA ALA A 192 16.85 4.60 -14.09
C ALA A 192 17.45 3.22 -14.43
N ALA A 193 18.28 3.16 -15.47
CA ALA A 193 18.99 1.94 -15.88
C ALA A 193 19.99 1.44 -14.82
N ALA A 194 20.54 2.32 -13.99
CA ALA A 194 21.51 1.97 -12.95
C ALA A 194 20.86 1.31 -11.71
N LEU A 195 19.53 1.45 -11.55
CA LEU A 195 18.77 0.88 -10.42
C LEU A 195 18.10 -0.46 -10.76
N ALA A 196 18.17 -0.90 -12.01
CA ALA A 196 17.53 -2.12 -12.50
C ALA A 196 18.48 -3.35 -12.55
N GLY A 197 19.71 -3.21 -12.04
CA GLY A 197 20.77 -4.25 -12.05
C GLY A 197 20.82 -5.12 -10.80
#